data_b8bb409611db43442d71111653f91146
#
_entry.id   b8bb409611db43442d71111653f91146
#
_cell.length_a   1.000
_cell.length_b   1.000
_cell.length_c   1.000
_cell.angle_alpha   90.00
_cell.angle_beta   90.00
_cell.angle_gamma   90.00
#
_symmetry.space_group_name_H-M   'P 1'
#
loop_
_entity.id
_entity.type
_entity.pdbx_description
1 polymer ?
#
loop_
_entity_poly.entity_id
_entity_poly.type
_entity_poly.pdbx_seq_one_letter_code
_entity_poly.pdbx_strand_id
1 'polypeptide(L)'
;MNQKHQEIYAFIDSQNLNLSIQGLGWNLDFTRFYIYLKDKYKITKTFLFIGYVAGNEALYTSLQKAGYIVIFKPTLEYKKEGKKYTKGNVDAELILHAMIEYLNYDKAVIVSGDGDFHCLIEYLVGKKKLLNIVIPNFKKYSALLRKFHKYFVYMNGLDKKLSKQKKRE
;
A
#
# COMPACT_ATOMS: atom_id res chain seq x y z
N MET A 1 17.25 -15.10 -26.86
CA MET A 1 15.82 -15.03 -26.48
C MET A 1 15.65 -13.84 -25.56
N ASN A 2 14.96 -12.79 -26.00
CA ASN A 2 14.61 -11.67 -25.12
C ASN A 2 13.63 -12.20 -24.06
N GLN A 3 14.09 -12.33 -22.81
CA GLN A 3 13.17 -12.55 -21.71
C GLN A 3 12.26 -11.30 -21.66
N LYS A 4 10.99 -11.48 -22.01
CA LYS A 4 10.00 -10.41 -21.88
C LYS A 4 9.99 -9.99 -20.42
N HIS A 5 10.39 -8.76 -20.14
CA HIS A 5 10.41 -8.23 -18.78
C HIS A 5 8.98 -8.21 -18.26
N GLN A 6 8.73 -8.88 -17.14
CA GLN A 6 7.39 -8.96 -16.55
C GLN A 6 7.07 -7.62 -15.86
N GLU A 7 5.95 -7.01 -16.23
CA GLU A 7 5.46 -5.81 -15.59
C GLU A 7 4.74 -6.16 -14.29
N ILE A 8 5.27 -5.72 -13.17
CA ILE A 8 4.71 -5.96 -11.82
C ILE A 8 4.41 -4.64 -11.15
N TYR A 9 3.14 -4.41 -10.84
CA TYR A 9 2.69 -3.18 -10.19
C TYR A 9 2.30 -3.44 -8.74
N ALA A 10 2.63 -2.49 -7.85
CA ALA A 10 2.15 -2.48 -6.47
C ALA A 10 1.08 -1.41 -6.29
N PHE A 11 0.03 -1.76 -5.56
CA PHE A 11 -1.05 -0.89 -5.17
C PHE A 11 -1.12 -0.85 -3.64
N ILE A 12 -0.84 0.31 -3.05
CA ILE A 12 -0.62 0.47 -1.62
C ILE A 12 -1.69 1.37 -1.01
N ASP A 13 -2.44 0.81 -0.07
CA ASP A 13 -3.29 1.56 0.85
C ASP A 13 -2.41 2.14 1.97
N SER A 14 -2.05 3.44 1.84
CA SER A 14 -1.11 4.06 2.76
C SER A 14 -1.64 4.16 4.18
N GLN A 15 -2.94 4.38 4.37
CA GLN A 15 -3.54 4.52 5.68
C GLN A 15 -3.53 3.19 6.43
N ASN A 16 -4.01 2.11 5.81
CA ASN A 16 -3.99 0.78 6.41
C ASN A 16 -2.55 0.34 6.72
N LEU A 17 -1.62 0.56 5.79
CA LEU A 17 -0.20 0.28 5.97
C LEU A 17 0.37 1.01 7.19
N ASN A 18 0.21 2.34 7.24
CA ASN A 18 0.80 3.17 8.28
C ASN A 18 0.22 2.85 9.67
N LEU A 19 -1.12 2.77 9.79
CA LEU A 19 -1.78 2.46 11.06
C LEU A 19 -1.46 1.05 11.56
N SER A 20 -1.38 0.08 10.66
CA SER A 20 -1.05 -1.29 11.02
C SER A 20 0.39 -1.44 11.52
N ILE A 21 1.35 -0.74 10.90
CA ILE A 21 2.75 -0.72 11.31
C ILE A 21 2.92 0.01 12.65
N GLN A 22 2.25 1.15 12.83
CA GLN A 22 2.24 1.86 14.12
C GLN A 22 1.68 0.97 15.24
N GLY A 23 0.67 0.18 14.94
CA GLY A 23 0.12 -0.84 15.86
C GLY A 23 1.10 -1.94 16.27
N LEU A 24 2.20 -2.12 15.53
CA LEU A 24 3.34 -2.99 15.88
C LEU A 24 4.41 -2.27 16.68
N GLY A 25 4.24 -0.97 16.99
CA GLY A 25 5.15 -0.17 17.83
C GLY A 25 6.32 0.46 17.09
N TRP A 26 6.28 0.57 15.75
CA TRP A 26 7.32 1.22 14.98
C TRP A 26 6.76 2.08 13.83
N ASN A 27 7.62 2.91 13.22
CA ASN A 27 7.24 3.79 12.14
C ASN A 27 7.95 3.39 10.84
N LEU A 28 7.17 3.26 9.78
CA LEU A 28 7.66 2.86 8.47
C LEU A 28 8.47 3.99 7.81
N ASP A 29 9.64 3.64 7.28
CA ASP A 29 10.37 4.45 6.31
C ASP A 29 9.89 4.09 4.90
N PHE A 30 9.13 4.98 4.28
CA PHE A 30 8.55 4.74 2.96
C PHE A 30 9.60 4.61 1.85
N THR A 31 10.76 5.30 1.97
CA THR A 31 11.84 5.16 1.00
C THR A 31 12.46 3.76 1.05
N ARG A 32 12.72 3.24 2.27
CA ARG A 32 13.20 1.86 2.45
C ARG A 32 12.18 0.83 2.00
N PHE A 33 10.90 1.10 2.25
CA PHE A 33 9.83 0.20 1.81
C PHE A 33 9.72 0.14 0.27
N TYR A 34 9.88 1.28 -0.41
CA TYR A 34 9.93 1.32 -1.87
C TYR A 34 11.08 0.44 -2.42
N ILE A 35 12.28 0.59 -1.86
CA ILE A 35 13.44 -0.21 -2.25
C ILE A 35 13.19 -1.70 -1.98
N TYR A 36 12.64 -2.03 -0.82
CA TYR A 36 12.27 -3.41 -0.46
C TYR A 36 11.31 -4.03 -1.47
N LEU A 37 10.28 -3.31 -1.88
CA LEU A 37 9.32 -3.79 -2.88
C LEU A 37 10.00 -4.04 -4.22
N LYS A 38 10.83 -3.10 -4.69
CA LYS A 38 11.59 -3.25 -5.94
C LYS A 38 12.51 -4.45 -5.90
N ASP A 39 13.26 -4.62 -4.83
CA ASP A 39 14.26 -5.69 -4.72
C ASP A 39 13.61 -7.07 -4.62
N LYS A 40 12.58 -7.19 -3.78
CA LYS A 40 11.94 -8.46 -3.48
C LYS A 40 11.01 -8.94 -4.59
N TYR A 41 10.18 -8.05 -5.14
CA TYR A 41 9.12 -8.41 -6.09
C TYR A 41 9.40 -7.98 -7.51
N LYS A 42 10.52 -7.27 -7.77
CA LYS A 42 10.85 -6.70 -9.07
C LYS A 42 9.77 -5.76 -9.60
N ILE A 43 9.19 -4.97 -8.70
CA ILE A 43 8.11 -4.04 -9.03
C ILE A 43 8.60 -2.96 -9.98
N THR A 44 7.84 -2.73 -11.05
CA THR A 44 8.14 -1.73 -12.09
C THR A 44 7.43 -0.41 -11.83
N LYS A 45 6.22 -0.44 -11.24
CA LYS A 45 5.49 0.77 -10.80
C LYS A 45 4.86 0.55 -9.43
N THR A 46 4.91 1.59 -8.61
CA THR A 46 4.38 1.57 -7.24
C THR A 46 3.40 2.72 -7.05
N PHE A 47 2.11 2.39 -6.96
CA PHE A 47 1.04 3.34 -6.70
C PHE A 47 0.76 3.43 -5.20
N LEU A 48 0.80 4.63 -4.66
CA LEU A 48 0.49 4.91 -3.25
C LEU A 48 -0.76 5.77 -3.17
N PHE A 49 -1.80 5.23 -2.56
CA PHE A 49 -3.09 5.90 -2.38
C PHE A 49 -3.14 6.55 -1.00
N ILE A 50 -3.33 7.86 -0.97
CA ILE A 50 -3.28 8.64 0.26
C ILE A 50 -4.35 9.74 0.26
N GLY A 51 -4.98 9.96 1.40
CA GLY A 51 -5.86 11.12 1.59
C GLY A 51 -5.04 12.42 1.57
N TYR A 52 -5.50 13.40 0.82
CA TYR A 52 -4.85 14.71 0.80
C TYR A 52 -5.18 15.49 2.09
N VAL A 53 -4.14 15.97 2.73
CA VAL A 53 -4.23 16.88 3.89
C VAL A 53 -3.32 18.07 3.62
N ALA A 54 -3.89 19.28 3.59
CA ALA A 54 -3.12 20.52 3.43
C ALA A 54 -2.06 20.64 4.54
N GLY A 55 -0.87 21.10 4.20
CA GLY A 55 0.27 21.21 5.11
C GLY A 55 1.22 20.00 5.07
N ASN A 56 0.86 18.93 4.36
CA ASN A 56 1.69 17.72 4.23
C ASN A 56 2.48 17.66 2.90
N GLU A 57 2.65 18.78 2.20
CA GLU A 57 3.27 18.84 0.88
C GLU A 57 4.71 18.31 0.88
N ALA A 58 5.46 18.53 1.97
CA ALA A 58 6.81 18.01 2.13
C ALA A 58 6.83 16.47 2.17
N LEU A 59 5.84 15.84 2.83
CA LEU A 59 5.67 14.40 2.82
C LEU A 59 5.39 13.89 1.41
N TYR A 60 4.45 14.51 0.70
CA TYR A 60 4.07 14.10 -0.65
C TYR A 60 5.24 14.20 -1.63
N THR A 61 5.98 15.31 -1.56
CA THR A 61 7.21 15.49 -2.34
C THR A 61 8.26 14.42 -2.05
N SER A 62 8.42 14.06 -0.77
CA SER A 62 9.34 12.99 -0.35
C SER A 62 8.93 11.63 -0.93
N LEU A 63 7.64 11.31 -0.91
CA LEU A 63 7.10 10.07 -1.49
C LEU A 63 7.33 10.01 -3.00
N GLN A 64 7.06 11.09 -3.72
CA GLN A 64 7.29 11.18 -5.16
C GLN A 64 8.77 11.03 -5.51
N LYS A 65 9.67 11.69 -4.75
CA LYS A 65 11.12 11.55 -4.91
C LYS A 65 11.63 10.14 -4.62
N ALA A 66 10.98 9.41 -3.73
CA ALA A 66 11.30 8.00 -3.47
C ALA A 66 10.91 7.08 -4.64
N GLY A 67 10.02 7.54 -5.54
CA GLY A 67 9.61 6.81 -6.73
C GLY A 67 8.14 6.35 -6.74
N TYR A 68 7.35 6.72 -5.72
CA TYR A 68 5.93 6.41 -5.71
C TYR A 68 5.15 7.27 -6.71
N ILE A 69 4.20 6.64 -7.39
CA ILE A 69 3.13 7.35 -8.08
C ILE A 69 2.05 7.61 -7.03
N VAL A 70 1.99 8.84 -6.54
CA VAL A 70 1.09 9.22 -5.45
C VAL A 70 -0.27 9.60 -6.02
N ILE A 71 -1.31 8.89 -5.61
CA ILE A 71 -2.69 9.14 -5.98
C ILE A 71 -3.41 9.72 -4.76
N PHE A 72 -3.89 10.94 -4.89
CA PHE A 72 -4.58 11.66 -3.82
C PHE A 72 -6.08 11.44 -3.89
N LYS A 73 -6.68 11.25 -2.72
CA LYS A 73 -8.12 11.39 -2.54
C LYS A 73 -8.40 12.68 -1.78
N PRO A 74 -9.38 13.48 -2.23
CA PRO A 74 -9.89 14.58 -1.43
C PRO A 74 -10.41 14.09 -0.09
N THR A 75 -10.01 14.75 0.99
CA THR A 75 -10.49 14.47 2.33
C THR A 75 -11.45 15.56 2.78
N LEU A 76 -12.50 15.18 3.48
CA LEU A 76 -13.41 16.13 4.12
C LEU A 76 -13.01 16.30 5.58
N GLU A 77 -12.67 17.54 5.95
CA GLU A 77 -12.51 17.90 7.34
C GLU A 77 -13.87 18.30 7.91
N TYR A 78 -14.25 17.71 9.02
CA TYR A 78 -15.44 18.12 9.78
C TYR A 78 -15.14 18.21 11.28
N LYS A 79 -15.84 19.10 11.96
CA LYS A 79 -15.76 19.22 13.41
C LYS A 79 -16.92 18.48 14.07
N LYS A 80 -16.63 17.63 15.01
CA LYS A 80 -17.61 16.99 15.88
C LYS A 80 -17.14 17.16 17.33
N GLU A 81 -17.99 17.71 18.19
CA GLU A 81 -17.70 17.94 19.62
C GLU A 81 -16.37 18.71 19.84
N GLY A 82 -16.11 19.75 19.02
CA GLY A 82 -14.91 20.59 19.12
C GLY A 82 -13.62 19.94 18.58
N LYS A 83 -13.64 18.67 18.15
CA LYS A 83 -12.50 17.97 17.56
C LYS A 83 -12.60 17.96 16.05
N LYS A 84 -11.44 18.14 15.36
CA LYS A 84 -11.33 17.99 13.92
C LYS A 84 -11.20 16.51 13.57
N TYR A 85 -12.00 16.08 12.60
CA TYR A 85 -11.92 14.74 12.00
C TYR A 85 -11.71 14.89 10.51
N THR A 86 -10.89 14.00 9.95
CA THR A 86 -10.68 13.89 8.51
C THR A 86 -11.31 12.58 8.05
N LYS A 87 -12.25 12.65 7.11
CA LYS A 87 -12.86 11.48 6.49
C LYS A 87 -12.37 11.37 5.06
N GLY A 88 -11.75 10.28 4.71
CA GLY A 88 -11.37 9.92 3.35
C GLY A 88 -11.10 8.42 3.29
N ASN A 89 -11.76 7.72 2.38
CA ASN A 89 -11.49 6.32 2.10
C ASN A 89 -10.89 6.22 0.69
N VAL A 90 -9.70 5.65 0.57
CA VAL A 90 -8.97 5.51 -0.70
C VAL A 90 -9.27 4.18 -1.43
N ASP A 91 -10.16 3.34 -0.90
CA ASP A 91 -10.41 2.00 -1.43
C ASP A 91 -10.94 2.05 -2.85
N ALA A 92 -11.91 2.94 -3.13
CA ALA A 92 -12.47 3.09 -4.46
C ALA A 92 -11.41 3.53 -5.48
N GLU A 93 -10.53 4.47 -5.12
CA GLU A 93 -9.44 4.93 -5.97
C GLU A 93 -8.43 3.82 -6.23
N LEU A 94 -8.07 3.02 -5.22
CA LEU A 94 -7.15 1.90 -5.40
C LEU A 94 -7.73 0.85 -6.34
N ILE A 95 -8.98 0.46 -6.13
CA ILE A 95 -9.68 -0.51 -7.00
C ILE A 95 -9.77 0.02 -8.42
N LEU A 96 -10.20 1.28 -8.59
CA LEU A 96 -10.35 1.90 -9.90
C LEU A 96 -9.01 1.95 -10.65
N HIS A 97 -7.94 2.42 -10.00
CA HIS A 97 -6.62 2.51 -10.64
C HIS A 97 -6.04 1.13 -10.96
N ALA A 98 -6.25 0.13 -10.11
CA ALA A 98 -5.86 -1.25 -10.42
C ALA A 98 -6.55 -1.76 -11.70
N MET A 99 -7.79 -1.33 -11.95
CA MET A 99 -8.53 -1.68 -13.16
C MET A 99 -8.17 -0.81 -14.37
N ILE A 100 -7.91 0.48 -14.18
CA ILE A 100 -7.38 1.38 -15.24
C ILE A 100 -6.06 0.82 -15.79
N GLU A 101 -5.17 0.41 -14.90
CA GLU A 101 -3.85 -0.12 -15.25
C GLU A 101 -3.86 -1.62 -15.64
N TYR A 102 -5.03 -2.26 -15.62
CA TYR A 102 -5.15 -3.72 -15.73
C TYR A 102 -4.44 -4.34 -16.94
N LEU A 103 -4.44 -3.67 -18.08
CA LEU A 103 -3.76 -4.15 -19.29
C LEU A 103 -2.25 -3.85 -19.30
N ASN A 104 -1.77 -2.99 -18.41
CA ASN A 104 -0.40 -2.51 -18.38
C ASN A 104 0.52 -3.37 -17.48
N TYR A 105 -0.04 -4.21 -16.61
CA TYR A 105 0.76 -5.10 -15.75
C TYR A 105 0.42 -6.58 -15.99
N ASP A 106 1.43 -7.43 -15.80
CA ASP A 106 1.28 -8.89 -15.83
C ASP A 106 0.88 -9.41 -14.44
N LYS A 107 1.41 -8.83 -13.37
CA LYS A 107 1.15 -9.20 -11.97
C LYS A 107 0.97 -7.97 -11.08
N ALA A 108 0.17 -8.14 -10.05
CA ALA A 108 -0.09 -7.12 -9.04
C ALA A 108 0.30 -7.59 -7.64
N VAL A 109 0.85 -6.68 -6.85
CA VAL A 109 1.04 -6.80 -5.41
C VAL A 109 0.09 -5.81 -4.73
N ILE A 110 -0.77 -6.31 -3.85
CA ILE A 110 -1.67 -5.48 -3.05
C ILE A 110 -1.10 -5.34 -1.65
N VAL A 111 -0.96 -4.11 -1.17
CA VAL A 111 -0.45 -3.84 0.18
C VAL A 111 -1.56 -3.26 1.03
N SER A 112 -2.29 -4.12 1.71
CA SER A 112 -3.34 -3.79 2.68
C SER A 112 -3.80 -5.04 3.41
N GLY A 113 -4.29 -4.88 4.63
CA GLY A 113 -5.02 -5.91 5.38
C GLY A 113 -6.54 -5.68 5.38
N ASP A 114 -7.03 -4.70 4.59
CA ASP A 114 -8.44 -4.35 4.55
C ASP A 114 -9.26 -5.32 3.70
N GLY A 115 -10.38 -5.76 4.26
CA GLY A 115 -11.32 -6.67 3.60
C GLY A 115 -12.11 -6.04 2.45
N ASP A 116 -12.17 -4.72 2.37
CA ASP A 116 -12.87 -4.02 1.29
C ASP A 116 -12.21 -4.25 -0.08
N PHE A 117 -10.96 -4.69 -0.10
CA PHE A 117 -10.27 -5.10 -1.32
C PHE A 117 -10.51 -6.56 -1.73
N HIS A 118 -11.33 -7.33 -0.99
CA HIS A 118 -11.51 -8.74 -1.29
C HIS A 118 -12.01 -9.01 -2.71
N CYS A 119 -12.91 -8.16 -3.24
CA CYS A 119 -13.45 -8.32 -4.60
C CYS A 119 -12.37 -8.10 -5.68
N LEU A 120 -11.49 -7.10 -5.52
CA LEU A 120 -10.36 -6.88 -6.40
C LEU A 120 -9.38 -8.06 -6.36
N ILE A 121 -9.05 -8.52 -5.16
CA ILE A 121 -8.14 -9.65 -4.95
C ILE A 121 -8.69 -10.92 -5.61
N GLU A 122 -9.97 -11.23 -5.38
CA GLU A 122 -10.64 -12.39 -5.98
C GLU A 122 -10.62 -12.32 -7.52
N TYR A 123 -10.89 -11.16 -8.09
CA TYR A 123 -10.82 -10.95 -9.52
C TYR A 123 -9.41 -11.16 -10.07
N LEU A 124 -8.39 -10.58 -9.43
CA LEU A 124 -6.99 -10.73 -9.83
C LEU A 124 -6.50 -12.18 -9.70
N VAL A 125 -6.95 -12.91 -8.68
CA VAL A 125 -6.69 -14.36 -8.53
C VAL A 125 -7.31 -15.13 -9.69
N GLY A 126 -8.58 -14.90 -9.99
CA GLY A 126 -9.28 -15.55 -11.10
C GLY A 126 -8.64 -15.30 -12.46
N LYS A 127 -8.06 -14.13 -12.64
CA LYS A 127 -7.30 -13.75 -13.86
C LYS A 127 -5.82 -14.14 -13.82
N LYS A 128 -5.36 -14.81 -12.76
CA LYS A 128 -3.95 -15.19 -12.55
C LYS A 128 -2.99 -13.98 -12.55
N LYS A 129 -3.49 -12.81 -12.16
CA LYS A 129 -2.73 -11.57 -12.10
C LYS A 129 -2.29 -11.17 -10.69
N LEU A 130 -2.75 -11.82 -9.63
CA LEU A 130 -2.25 -11.57 -8.29
C LEU A 130 -0.91 -12.26 -8.08
N LEU A 131 0.10 -11.50 -7.61
CA LEU A 131 1.38 -12.05 -7.18
C LEU A 131 1.36 -12.30 -5.68
N ASN A 132 1.18 -11.26 -4.89
CA ASN A 132 1.13 -11.33 -3.42
C ASN A 132 0.15 -10.31 -2.83
N ILE A 133 -0.27 -10.60 -1.60
CA ILE A 133 -0.92 -9.67 -0.68
C ILE A 133 0.07 -9.42 0.45
N VAL A 134 0.59 -8.21 0.55
CA VAL A 134 1.46 -7.81 1.66
C VAL A 134 0.57 -7.34 2.80
N ILE A 135 0.52 -8.13 3.87
CA ILE A 135 -0.26 -7.87 5.08
C ILE A 135 0.64 -7.12 6.08
N PRO A 136 0.34 -5.85 6.40
CA PRO A 136 1.21 -5.06 7.26
C PRO A 136 1.30 -5.58 8.70
N ASN A 137 0.21 -6.19 9.22
CA ASN A 137 0.16 -6.72 10.57
C ASN A 137 -0.67 -8.01 10.60
N PHE A 138 -0.03 -9.14 10.91
CA PHE A 138 -0.68 -10.46 10.92
C PHE A 138 -1.78 -10.60 11.99
N LYS A 139 -1.81 -9.72 12.99
CA LYS A 139 -2.86 -9.71 14.04
C LYS A 139 -4.06 -8.84 13.66
N LYS A 140 -3.93 -7.99 12.63
CA LYS A 140 -4.92 -6.97 12.26
C LYS A 140 -5.18 -6.97 10.77
N TYR A 141 -5.76 -8.04 10.25
CA TYR A 141 -6.27 -8.06 8.88
C TYR A 141 -7.68 -8.68 8.86
N SER A 142 -8.45 -8.36 7.84
CA SER A 142 -9.83 -8.81 7.71
C SER A 142 -9.95 -10.31 7.50
N ALA A 143 -10.93 -10.92 8.18
CA ALA A 143 -11.27 -12.32 7.97
C ALA A 143 -11.68 -12.65 6.52
N LEU A 144 -12.21 -11.66 5.78
CA LEU A 144 -12.56 -11.80 4.37
C LEU A 144 -11.38 -12.16 3.48
N LEU A 145 -10.15 -11.81 3.91
CA LEU A 145 -8.94 -12.12 3.14
C LEU A 145 -8.39 -13.54 3.40
N ARG A 146 -8.85 -14.25 4.43
CA ARG A 146 -8.28 -15.55 4.84
C ARG A 146 -8.26 -16.59 3.73
N LYS A 147 -9.25 -16.61 2.85
CA LYS A 147 -9.30 -17.54 1.72
C LYS A 147 -8.13 -17.38 0.73
N PHE A 148 -7.45 -16.24 0.77
CA PHE A 148 -6.28 -15.93 -0.09
C PHE A 148 -4.94 -16.10 0.62
N HIS A 149 -4.89 -16.78 1.79
CA HIS A 149 -3.69 -16.89 2.64
C HIS A 149 -2.44 -17.40 1.90
N LYS A 150 -2.59 -18.19 0.85
CA LYS A 150 -1.47 -18.67 0.03
C LYS A 150 -0.69 -17.55 -0.67
N TYR A 151 -1.30 -16.37 -0.81
CA TYR A 151 -0.67 -15.18 -1.39
C TYR A 151 -0.10 -14.23 -0.34
N PHE A 152 -0.27 -14.51 0.96
CA PHE A 152 0.12 -13.61 2.02
C PHE A 152 1.62 -13.55 2.21
N VAL A 153 2.10 -12.32 2.43
CA VAL A 153 3.42 -12.01 2.96
C VAL A 153 3.24 -11.01 4.08
N TYR A 154 3.74 -11.34 5.27
CA TYR A 154 3.60 -10.48 6.44
C TYR A 154 4.80 -9.55 6.58
N MET A 155 4.54 -8.31 7.05
CA MET A 155 5.59 -7.34 7.34
C MET A 155 6.13 -7.44 8.78
N ASN A 156 5.55 -8.31 9.60
CA ASN A 156 6.02 -8.58 10.96
C ASN A 156 7.50 -9.00 10.93
N GLY A 157 8.30 -8.43 11.85
CA GLY A 157 9.74 -8.69 11.94
C GLY A 157 10.62 -7.92 10.95
N LEU A 158 10.03 -7.03 10.12
CA LEU A 158 10.78 -6.16 9.21
C LEU A 158 11.17 -4.79 9.82
N ASP A 159 10.88 -4.57 11.09
CA ASP A 159 11.15 -3.32 11.81
C ASP A 159 12.61 -2.86 11.69
N LYS A 160 13.58 -3.76 11.89
CA LYS A 160 15.02 -3.45 11.75
C LYS A 160 15.39 -2.99 10.34
N LYS A 161 14.72 -3.54 9.33
CA LYS A 161 14.99 -3.25 7.92
C LYS A 161 14.27 -2.00 7.43
N LEU A 162 13.03 -1.79 7.86
CA LEU A 162 12.11 -0.85 7.27
C LEU A 162 11.72 0.33 8.19
N SER A 163 12.16 0.35 9.45
CA SER A 163 11.84 1.46 10.34
C SER A 163 12.64 2.73 10.01
N LYS A 164 12.03 3.87 10.30
CA LYS A 164 12.74 5.15 10.33
C LYS A 164 13.87 5.06 11.36
N GLN A 165 15.08 5.41 10.96
CA GLN A 165 16.17 5.52 11.91
C GLN A 165 15.92 6.72 12.84
N LYS A 166 16.11 6.53 14.15
CA LYS A 166 16.20 7.66 15.07
C LYS A 166 17.38 8.52 14.62
N LYS A 167 17.16 9.82 14.37
CA LYS A 167 18.28 10.73 14.22
C LYS A 167 19.11 10.61 15.50
N ARG A 168 20.39 10.28 15.37
CA ARG A 168 21.34 10.47 16.47
C ARG A 168 21.44 11.97 16.66
N GLU A 169 21.01 12.47 17.81
CA GLU A 169 21.31 13.81 18.28
C GLU A 169 22.82 13.96 18.49
#